data_26f1c07e0161e0955dad8fe86515ec0e
#
_entry.id   26f1c07e0161e0955dad8fe86515ec0e
#
_cell.length_a   1.000
_cell.length_b   1.000
_cell.length_c   1.000
_cell.angle_alpha   90.00
_cell.angle_beta   90.00
_cell.angle_gamma   90.00
#
_symmetry.space_group_name_H-M   'P 1'
#
loop_
_entity.id
_entity.type
_entity.pdbx_description
1 polymer ?
#
loop_
_entity_poly.entity_id
_entity_poly.type
_entity_poly.pdbx_seq_one_letter_code
_entity_poly.pdbx_strand_id
1 'polypeptide(L)'
;MSEEIKEIQYSNTTDEGAPKSTEKLWNKNFFLLWQGQLVSCFGDAIYEIALGFWVLAVTGSSALMGTIMAATMIPRVLISPFAGVWVDRANRKLIIILADLIRGAAVVLVGFAIYKGIGSVWMLLIAGIILGICSAFFGPSISSVLPDLVPKEKLLQANSSYQMSNTGANLVGTMAGGAIFSLLGAPIMFLLNGFSYLFSGFMEIFLKVPTVVHKKEKSNFKEDFIDGLKFSIKFKGLRNIIILACLINFFAQVGFILLMPYFNSTPGLDAKKYGLAMGIFTLGMISGMLTLSIIKIAPKNKFFVFLSSGIISMAMAMIAPITENIYAICILLFITGALNAVLNTLLNTTAQLIIPQDMRGKVFALIGTFTQALSPIGMVIGGLLGAILGAKQVICGSFAATLLFIISFAFMKSVKKVINYDPEKQAIDDIM
;
A
#
# COMPACT_ATOMS: atom_id res chain seq x y z
N MET A 1 -32.29 -49.74 31.32
CA MET A 1 -32.98 -48.57 30.76
C MET A 1 -32.72 -47.40 31.70
N SER A 2 -31.54 -46.87 31.58
CA SER A 2 -31.12 -45.60 32.22
C SER A 2 -29.85 -45.17 31.54
N GLU A 3 -29.96 -44.16 30.67
CA GLU A 3 -28.85 -43.53 29.98
C GLU A 3 -28.04 -42.75 30.98
N GLU A 4 -26.78 -43.09 31.13
CA GLU A 4 -25.76 -42.29 31.84
C GLU A 4 -25.37 -41.10 30.94
N ILE A 5 -25.86 -39.93 31.31
CA ILE A 5 -25.35 -38.65 30.82
C ILE A 5 -23.98 -38.47 31.46
N LYS A 6 -22.90 -38.69 30.67
CA LYS A 6 -21.56 -38.28 31.09
C LYS A 6 -21.45 -36.75 30.96
N GLU A 7 -21.56 -36.08 32.12
CA GLU A 7 -21.10 -34.70 32.29
C GLU A 7 -19.61 -34.60 31.94
N ILE A 8 -19.33 -33.92 30.85
CA ILE A 8 -17.97 -33.50 30.54
C ILE A 8 -17.63 -32.33 31.46
N GLN A 9 -16.96 -32.66 32.58
CA GLN A 9 -16.32 -31.66 33.42
C GLN A 9 -15.28 -30.89 32.58
N TYR A 10 -15.61 -29.66 32.21
CA TYR A 10 -14.61 -28.67 31.83
C TYR A 10 -13.73 -28.41 33.06
N SER A 11 -12.55 -29.02 33.07
CA SER A 11 -11.52 -28.67 34.03
C SER A 11 -11.14 -27.20 33.80
N ASN A 12 -11.51 -26.34 34.71
CA ASN A 12 -10.96 -25.01 34.88
C ASN A 12 -9.47 -25.12 35.22
N THR A 13 -8.62 -25.33 34.17
CA THR A 13 -7.21 -24.98 34.30
C THR A 13 -7.16 -23.47 34.31
N THR A 14 -6.99 -22.89 35.47
CA THR A 14 -6.67 -21.50 35.72
C THR A 14 -5.51 -21.12 34.81
N ASP A 15 -5.82 -20.24 33.85
CA ASP A 15 -4.90 -19.64 32.91
C ASP A 15 -3.98 -18.65 33.67
N GLU A 16 -3.00 -19.21 34.39
CA GLU A 16 -1.95 -18.46 35.11
C GLU A 16 -0.89 -17.98 34.14
N GLY A 17 -1.27 -17.19 33.14
CA GLY A 17 -0.32 -16.66 32.14
C GLY A 17 -0.88 -15.60 31.21
N ALA A 18 -2.20 -15.38 31.23
CA ALA A 18 -2.78 -14.28 30.45
C ALA A 18 -2.49 -12.95 31.16
N PRO A 19 -1.89 -11.96 30.50
CA PRO A 19 -1.69 -10.64 31.09
C PRO A 19 -3.04 -10.06 31.46
N LYS A 20 -3.20 -9.70 32.75
CA LYS A 20 -4.43 -9.11 33.28
C LYS A 20 -4.83 -7.90 32.44
N SER A 21 -6.10 -7.72 32.16
CA SER A 21 -6.78 -6.70 31.33
C SER A 21 -6.54 -5.22 31.71
N THR A 22 -5.49 -4.92 32.47
CA THR A 22 -5.07 -3.58 32.89
C THR A 22 -3.94 -2.99 32.04
N GLU A 23 -3.39 -3.73 31.08
CA GLU A 23 -2.33 -3.20 30.24
C GLU A 23 -2.86 -2.13 29.27
N LYS A 24 -2.17 -0.99 29.27
CA LYS A 24 -2.51 0.16 28.42
C LYS A 24 -2.13 -0.14 26.96
N LEU A 25 -2.90 0.42 25.98
CA LEU A 25 -2.53 0.41 24.57
C LEU A 25 -1.06 0.88 24.38
N TRP A 26 -0.73 2.02 24.97
CA TRP A 26 0.58 2.65 24.91
C TRP A 26 1.53 2.04 25.97
N ASN A 27 1.76 0.72 25.88
CA ASN A 27 2.84 0.07 26.62
C ASN A 27 4.19 0.31 25.92
N LYS A 28 5.29 0.02 26.64
CA LYS A 28 6.65 0.26 26.16
C LYS A 28 6.93 -0.42 24.81
N ASN A 29 6.47 -1.65 24.62
CA ASN A 29 6.75 -2.43 23.41
C ASN A 29 6.00 -1.85 22.20
N PHE A 30 4.70 -1.58 22.34
CA PHE A 30 3.94 -0.95 21.26
C PHE A 30 4.50 0.44 20.90
N PHE A 31 4.88 1.24 21.89
CA PHE A 31 5.46 2.56 21.66
C PHE A 31 6.80 2.47 20.92
N LEU A 32 7.70 1.53 21.30
CA LEU A 32 8.98 1.32 20.60
C LEU A 32 8.79 0.96 19.13
N LEU A 33 7.86 0.06 18.81
CA LEU A 33 7.52 -0.29 17.44
C LEU A 33 6.91 0.90 16.69
N TRP A 34 5.91 1.55 17.29
CA TRP A 34 5.14 2.62 16.68
C TRP A 34 6.00 3.82 16.28
N GLN A 35 6.88 4.29 17.19
CA GLN A 35 7.76 5.43 16.91
C GLN A 35 8.81 5.11 15.84
N GLY A 36 9.39 3.91 15.86
CA GLY A 36 10.33 3.46 14.84
C GLY A 36 9.68 3.49 13.46
N GLN A 37 8.46 2.94 13.35
CA GLN A 37 7.69 2.92 12.12
C GLN A 37 7.30 4.32 11.64
N LEU A 38 6.90 5.21 12.55
CA LEU A 38 6.58 6.60 12.20
C LEU A 38 7.77 7.29 11.52
N VAL A 39 8.97 7.14 12.10
CA VAL A 39 10.19 7.77 11.59
C VAL A 39 10.63 7.13 10.27
N SER A 40 10.58 5.81 10.14
CA SER A 40 10.97 5.11 8.91
C SER A 40 9.97 5.37 7.76
N CYS A 41 8.66 5.42 8.01
CA CYS A 41 7.68 5.77 6.98
C CYS A 41 7.83 7.20 6.46
N PHE A 42 8.18 8.15 7.33
CA PHE A 42 8.54 9.51 6.90
C PHE A 42 9.80 9.47 6.03
N GLY A 43 10.82 8.73 6.46
CA GLY A 43 12.06 8.50 5.71
C GLY A 43 11.77 7.91 4.31
N ASP A 44 10.90 6.91 4.23
CA ASP A 44 10.51 6.29 2.95
C ASP A 44 9.90 7.29 1.98
N ALA A 45 8.98 8.13 2.47
CA ALA A 45 8.32 9.13 1.63
C ALA A 45 9.31 10.16 1.05
N ILE A 46 10.28 10.62 1.86
CA ILE A 46 11.32 11.53 1.35
C ILE A 46 12.32 10.82 0.44
N TYR A 47 12.63 9.54 0.70
CA TYR A 47 13.51 8.72 -0.14
C TYR A 47 12.96 8.54 -1.55
N GLU A 48 11.66 8.23 -1.69
CA GLU A 48 11.03 8.05 -3.00
C GLU A 48 11.14 9.30 -3.86
N ILE A 49 10.96 10.49 -3.27
CA ILE A 49 11.12 11.77 -3.96
C ILE A 49 12.58 12.00 -4.35
N ALA A 50 13.51 11.76 -3.42
CA ALA A 50 14.94 11.91 -3.67
C ALA A 50 15.41 10.98 -4.79
N LEU A 51 14.96 9.73 -4.78
CA LEU A 51 15.28 8.71 -5.78
C LEU A 51 14.84 9.15 -7.18
N GLY A 52 13.58 9.53 -7.33
CA GLY A 52 13.02 9.93 -8.61
C GLY A 52 13.71 11.16 -9.19
N PHE A 53 13.80 12.25 -8.42
CA PHE A 53 14.42 13.48 -8.89
C PHE A 53 15.93 13.37 -9.08
N TRP A 54 16.64 12.60 -8.26
CA TRP A 54 18.08 12.39 -8.45
C TRP A 54 18.37 11.62 -9.73
N VAL A 55 17.62 10.53 -10.00
CA VAL A 55 17.80 9.76 -11.25
C VAL A 55 17.51 10.65 -12.47
N LEU A 56 16.44 11.45 -12.44
CA LEU A 56 16.14 12.39 -13.52
C LEU A 56 17.21 13.46 -13.67
N ALA A 57 17.75 14.01 -12.59
CA ALA A 57 18.79 15.03 -12.66
C ALA A 57 20.12 14.50 -13.25
N VAL A 58 20.48 13.24 -12.93
CA VAL A 58 21.75 12.65 -13.39
C VAL A 58 21.64 12.07 -14.78
N THR A 59 20.49 11.47 -15.12
CA THR A 59 20.36 10.69 -16.37
C THR A 59 19.48 11.36 -17.42
N GLY A 60 18.63 12.30 -17.04
CA GLY A 60 17.58 12.84 -17.91
C GLY A 60 16.53 11.82 -18.36
N SER A 61 16.57 10.56 -17.83
CA SER A 61 15.81 9.44 -18.37
C SER A 61 14.67 9.02 -17.43
N SER A 62 13.43 9.25 -17.87
CA SER A 62 12.24 8.72 -17.24
C SER A 62 12.19 7.17 -17.27
N ALA A 63 12.78 6.56 -18.30
CA ALA A 63 12.87 5.11 -18.45
C ALA A 63 13.73 4.49 -17.34
N LEU A 64 14.90 5.05 -17.06
CA LEU A 64 15.77 4.60 -15.95
C LEU A 64 15.11 4.84 -14.61
N MET A 65 14.47 5.99 -14.40
CA MET A 65 13.73 6.29 -13.17
C MET A 65 12.63 5.25 -12.91
N GLY A 66 11.77 4.99 -13.91
CA GLY A 66 10.71 3.98 -13.80
C GLY A 66 11.25 2.57 -13.53
N THR A 67 12.36 2.20 -14.16
CA THR A 67 13.02 0.89 -13.95
C THR A 67 13.56 0.74 -12.54
N ILE A 68 14.22 1.77 -11.99
CA ILE A 68 14.79 1.72 -10.64
C ILE A 68 13.68 1.68 -9.60
N MET A 69 12.62 2.46 -9.75
CA MET A 69 11.47 2.42 -8.86
C MET A 69 10.77 1.04 -8.92
N ALA A 70 10.63 0.46 -10.11
CA ALA A 70 10.09 -0.89 -10.28
C ALA A 70 10.97 -1.95 -9.61
N ALA A 71 12.31 -1.78 -9.64
CA ALA A 71 13.25 -2.71 -9.02
C ALA A 71 13.06 -2.86 -7.51
N THR A 72 12.57 -1.83 -6.83
CA THR A 72 12.17 -1.93 -5.40
C THR A 72 10.88 -2.75 -5.24
N MET A 73 9.97 -2.64 -6.18
CA MET A 73 8.64 -3.23 -6.07
C MET A 73 8.58 -4.70 -6.52
N ILE A 74 9.36 -5.07 -7.55
CA ILE A 74 9.39 -6.42 -8.12
C ILE A 74 9.71 -7.50 -7.07
N PRO A 75 10.83 -7.42 -6.30
CA PRO A 75 11.14 -8.43 -5.30
C PRO A 75 10.04 -8.53 -4.23
N ARG A 76 9.49 -7.39 -3.80
CA ARG A 76 8.40 -7.35 -2.83
C ARG A 76 7.17 -8.13 -3.34
N VAL A 77 6.74 -7.87 -4.57
CA VAL A 77 5.55 -8.53 -5.16
C VAL A 77 5.78 -10.03 -5.32
N LEU A 78 6.97 -10.45 -5.79
CA LEU A 78 7.29 -11.85 -6.03
C LEU A 78 7.47 -12.66 -4.74
N ILE A 79 8.06 -12.07 -3.70
CA ILE A 79 8.44 -12.76 -2.47
C ILE A 79 7.32 -12.72 -1.43
N SER A 80 6.53 -11.64 -1.35
CA SER A 80 5.50 -11.46 -0.30
C SER A 80 4.54 -12.63 -0.13
N PRO A 81 4.05 -13.32 -1.17
CA PRO A 81 3.17 -14.48 -1.01
C PRO A 81 3.82 -15.62 -0.21
N PHE A 82 5.14 -15.78 -0.32
CA PHE A 82 5.91 -16.82 0.34
C PHE A 82 6.46 -16.37 1.70
N ALA A 83 6.71 -15.06 1.85
CA ALA A 83 7.30 -14.48 3.05
C ALA A 83 6.47 -14.75 4.30
N GLY A 84 5.13 -14.72 4.20
CA GLY A 84 4.24 -15.02 5.33
C GLY A 84 4.49 -16.40 5.95
N VAL A 85 4.64 -17.44 5.11
CA VAL A 85 4.93 -18.82 5.57
C VAL A 85 6.29 -18.91 6.26
N TRP A 86 7.28 -18.18 5.75
CA TRP A 86 8.63 -18.14 6.35
C TRP A 86 8.62 -17.41 7.69
N VAL A 87 7.99 -16.26 7.76
CA VAL A 87 7.84 -15.44 8.97
C VAL A 87 7.16 -16.21 10.10
N ASP A 88 6.15 -17.02 9.78
CA ASP A 88 5.46 -17.84 10.79
C ASP A 88 6.35 -18.91 11.44
N ARG A 89 7.44 -19.30 10.77
CA ARG A 89 8.39 -20.34 11.26
C ARG A 89 9.67 -19.75 11.84
N ALA A 90 9.93 -18.47 11.61
CA ALA A 90 11.16 -17.80 12.00
C ALA A 90 10.97 -16.88 13.22
N ASN A 91 12.06 -16.37 13.74
CA ASN A 91 12.03 -15.36 14.79
C ASN A 91 11.61 -14.00 14.19
N ARG A 92 10.33 -13.66 14.33
CA ARG A 92 9.71 -12.45 13.78
C ARG A 92 10.43 -11.18 14.21
N LYS A 93 10.83 -11.08 15.47
CA LYS A 93 11.62 -9.96 16.00
C LYS A 93 12.95 -9.81 15.26
N LEU A 94 13.67 -10.92 15.05
CA LEU A 94 14.96 -10.89 14.36
C LEU A 94 14.79 -10.45 12.89
N ILE A 95 13.74 -10.90 12.22
CA ILE A 95 13.44 -10.48 10.85
C ILE A 95 13.23 -8.97 10.76
N ILE A 96 12.43 -8.40 11.67
CA ILE A 96 12.15 -6.96 11.70
C ILE A 96 13.44 -6.17 11.89
N ILE A 97 14.25 -6.52 12.90
CA ILE A 97 15.53 -5.86 13.19
C ILE A 97 16.50 -5.96 12.01
N LEU A 98 16.70 -7.17 11.47
CA LEU A 98 17.64 -7.37 10.36
C LEU A 98 17.19 -6.64 9.10
N ALA A 99 15.89 -6.64 8.81
CA ALA A 99 15.34 -5.92 7.66
C ALA A 99 15.60 -4.41 7.75
N ASP A 100 15.40 -3.80 8.92
CA ASP A 100 15.67 -2.38 9.12
C ASP A 100 17.17 -2.06 9.11
N LEU A 101 18.01 -2.87 9.74
CA LEU A 101 19.46 -2.65 9.72
C LEU A 101 20.03 -2.80 8.30
N ILE A 102 19.62 -3.81 7.53
CA ILE A 102 20.07 -4.03 6.14
C ILE A 102 19.60 -2.89 5.25
N ARG A 103 18.32 -2.48 5.33
CA ARG A 103 17.78 -1.33 4.59
C ARG A 103 18.54 -0.06 4.94
N GLY A 104 18.73 0.21 6.23
CA GLY A 104 19.45 1.38 6.71
C GLY A 104 20.89 1.42 6.22
N ALA A 105 21.63 0.32 6.33
CA ALA A 105 23.01 0.24 5.84
C ALA A 105 23.09 0.46 4.32
N ALA A 106 22.22 -0.19 3.54
CA ALA A 106 22.20 -0.04 2.09
C ALA A 106 21.94 1.41 1.67
N VAL A 107 20.94 2.08 2.28
CA VAL A 107 20.58 3.46 1.93
C VAL A 107 21.63 4.47 2.41
N VAL A 108 22.23 4.28 3.61
CA VAL A 108 23.33 5.11 4.10
C VAL A 108 24.53 5.02 3.17
N LEU A 109 24.92 3.82 2.73
CA LEU A 109 26.03 3.63 1.80
C LEU A 109 25.79 4.37 0.49
N VAL A 110 24.58 4.25 -0.09
CA VAL A 110 24.19 4.99 -1.29
C VAL A 110 24.23 6.49 -1.06
N GLY A 111 23.65 6.98 0.04
CA GLY A 111 23.66 8.40 0.39
C GLY A 111 25.06 8.97 0.51
N PHE A 112 25.97 8.23 1.15
CA PHE A 112 27.39 8.59 1.26
C PHE A 112 28.10 8.58 -0.10
N ALA A 113 27.86 7.58 -0.94
CA ALA A 113 28.45 7.51 -2.26
C ALA A 113 28.03 8.70 -3.13
N ILE A 114 26.74 9.05 -3.10
CA ILE A 114 26.21 10.20 -3.85
C ILE A 114 26.77 11.51 -3.27
N TYR A 115 26.86 11.64 -1.95
CA TYR A 115 27.47 12.81 -1.30
C TYR A 115 28.92 13.04 -1.70
N LYS A 116 29.69 11.95 -1.86
CA LYS A 116 31.10 11.99 -2.32
C LYS A 116 31.25 12.15 -3.84
N GLY A 117 30.17 12.22 -4.60
CA GLY A 117 30.20 12.33 -6.05
C GLY A 117 30.54 11.03 -6.80
N ILE A 118 30.62 9.89 -6.11
CA ILE A 118 30.88 8.56 -6.70
C ILE A 118 29.60 7.72 -6.85
N GLY A 119 28.43 8.34 -6.60
CA GLY A 119 27.13 7.71 -6.72
C GLY A 119 26.81 7.26 -8.14
N SER A 120 26.25 6.06 -8.26
CA SER A 120 25.85 5.47 -9.55
C SER A 120 24.41 5.00 -9.52
N VAL A 121 23.75 5.06 -10.67
CA VAL A 121 22.40 4.53 -10.89
C VAL A 121 22.31 3.03 -10.51
N TRP A 122 23.38 2.28 -10.76
CA TRP A 122 23.47 0.86 -10.40
C TRP A 122 23.45 0.63 -8.88
N MET A 123 24.03 1.53 -8.10
CA MET A 123 23.94 1.45 -6.63
C MET A 123 22.50 1.61 -6.15
N LEU A 124 21.73 2.51 -6.75
CA LEU A 124 20.31 2.69 -6.44
C LEU A 124 19.48 1.47 -6.86
N LEU A 125 19.82 0.86 -8.00
CA LEU A 125 19.15 -0.38 -8.44
C LEU A 125 19.37 -1.51 -7.42
N ILE A 126 20.62 -1.73 -7.01
CA ILE A 126 20.97 -2.77 -6.01
C ILE A 126 20.29 -2.47 -4.68
N ALA A 127 20.37 -1.23 -4.20
CA ALA A 127 19.68 -0.83 -2.97
C ALA A 127 18.18 -1.03 -3.07
N GLY A 128 17.55 -0.67 -4.21
CA GLY A 128 16.13 -0.88 -4.45
C GLY A 128 15.73 -2.37 -4.35
N ILE A 129 16.52 -3.27 -4.94
CA ILE A 129 16.32 -4.72 -4.84
C ILE A 129 16.40 -5.17 -3.37
N ILE A 130 17.43 -4.72 -2.63
CA ILE A 130 17.59 -5.02 -1.20
C ILE A 130 16.38 -4.53 -0.39
N LEU A 131 15.97 -3.28 -0.60
CA LEU A 131 14.80 -2.70 0.06
C LEU A 131 13.53 -3.52 -0.25
N GLY A 132 13.33 -3.92 -1.50
CA GLY A 132 12.20 -4.73 -1.92
C GLY A 132 12.16 -6.10 -1.24
N ILE A 133 13.31 -6.81 -1.18
CA ILE A 133 13.43 -8.09 -0.49
C ILE A 133 13.13 -7.93 1.01
N CYS A 134 13.78 -6.98 1.68
CA CYS A 134 13.55 -6.72 3.11
C CYS A 134 12.07 -6.37 3.39
N SER A 135 11.46 -5.53 2.57
CA SER A 135 10.06 -5.12 2.73
C SER A 135 9.08 -6.28 2.54
N ALA A 136 9.41 -7.28 1.71
CA ALA A 136 8.59 -8.47 1.53
C ALA A 136 8.42 -9.28 2.83
N PHE A 137 9.45 -9.36 3.65
CA PHE A 137 9.42 -10.06 4.95
C PHE A 137 8.96 -9.16 6.10
N PHE A 138 9.25 -7.86 6.02
CA PHE A 138 8.98 -6.90 7.08
C PHE A 138 7.47 -6.75 7.35
N GLY A 139 6.65 -6.53 6.30
CA GLY A 139 5.21 -6.33 6.43
C GLY A 139 4.49 -7.49 7.14
N PRO A 140 4.63 -8.74 6.69
CA PRO A 140 4.08 -9.92 7.38
C PRO A 140 4.57 -10.06 8.82
N SER A 141 5.85 -9.74 9.09
CA SER A 141 6.43 -9.80 10.45
C SER A 141 5.75 -8.81 11.39
N ILE A 142 5.58 -7.55 10.98
CA ILE A 142 4.86 -6.54 11.76
C ILE A 142 3.40 -6.96 12.03
N SER A 143 2.71 -7.42 10.98
CA SER A 143 1.31 -7.87 11.11
C SER A 143 1.15 -9.04 12.09
N SER A 144 2.18 -9.88 12.21
CA SER A 144 2.20 -11.02 13.14
C SER A 144 2.64 -10.64 14.57
N VAL A 145 3.47 -9.60 14.72
CA VAL A 145 3.99 -9.14 16.03
C VAL A 145 3.02 -8.20 16.73
N LEU A 146 2.33 -7.34 15.98
CA LEU A 146 1.45 -6.32 16.53
C LEU A 146 0.37 -6.86 17.50
N PRO A 147 -0.33 -7.99 17.19
CA PRO A 147 -1.29 -8.61 18.11
C PRO A 147 -0.67 -9.12 19.40
N ASP A 148 0.63 -9.48 19.37
CA ASP A 148 1.34 -10.01 20.54
C ASP A 148 1.84 -8.89 21.49
N LEU A 149 1.80 -7.63 21.06
CA LEU A 149 2.27 -6.47 21.82
C LEU A 149 1.17 -5.75 22.59
N VAL A 150 -0.10 -5.99 22.29
CA VAL A 150 -1.24 -5.26 22.87
C VAL A 150 -2.34 -6.21 23.32
N PRO A 151 -3.15 -5.82 24.31
CA PRO A 151 -4.33 -6.61 24.72
C PRO A 151 -5.30 -6.78 23.54
N LYS A 152 -5.97 -7.92 23.46
CA LYS A 152 -6.92 -8.25 22.37
C LYS A 152 -8.01 -7.18 22.20
N GLU A 153 -8.51 -6.62 23.28
CA GLU A 153 -9.53 -5.56 23.31
C GLU A 153 -9.01 -4.23 22.73
N LYS A 154 -7.69 -4.03 22.70
CA LYS A 154 -7.02 -2.83 22.17
C LYS A 154 -6.46 -3.00 20.77
N LEU A 155 -6.57 -4.19 20.18
CA LEU A 155 -5.97 -4.51 18.88
C LEU A 155 -6.50 -3.60 17.75
N LEU A 156 -7.78 -3.28 17.74
CA LEU A 156 -8.37 -2.35 16.78
C LEU A 156 -7.74 -0.95 16.90
N GLN A 157 -7.56 -0.47 18.14
CA GLN A 157 -6.95 0.83 18.40
C GLN A 157 -5.46 0.84 18.01
N ALA A 158 -4.73 -0.26 18.26
CA ALA A 158 -3.33 -0.42 17.86
C ALA A 158 -3.17 -0.37 16.34
N ASN A 159 -3.97 -1.16 15.60
CA ASN A 159 -3.97 -1.15 14.14
C ASN A 159 -4.32 0.24 13.58
N SER A 160 -5.34 0.90 14.14
CA SER A 160 -5.74 2.24 13.70
C SER A 160 -4.63 3.27 13.95
N SER A 161 -3.99 3.23 15.12
CA SER A 161 -2.86 4.12 15.43
C SER A 161 -1.67 3.88 14.51
N TYR A 162 -1.36 2.61 14.22
CA TYR A 162 -0.30 2.23 13.30
C TYR A 162 -0.57 2.74 11.87
N GLN A 163 -1.78 2.52 11.35
CA GLN A 163 -2.17 2.98 10.01
C GLN A 163 -2.23 4.51 9.91
N MET A 164 -2.73 5.18 10.94
CA MET A 164 -2.77 6.64 11.00
C MET A 164 -1.35 7.23 10.99
N SER A 165 -0.40 6.60 11.70
CA SER A 165 1.01 7.02 11.67
C SER A 165 1.63 6.86 10.29
N ASN A 166 1.42 5.72 9.65
CA ASN A 166 1.95 5.45 8.31
C ASN A 166 1.38 6.45 7.28
N THR A 167 0.07 6.65 7.29
CA THR A 167 -0.59 7.60 6.39
C THR A 167 -0.16 9.04 6.66
N GLY A 168 -0.10 9.42 7.94
CA GLY A 168 0.33 10.76 8.36
C GLY A 168 1.79 11.04 8.04
N ALA A 169 2.69 10.09 8.32
CA ALA A 169 4.11 10.19 8.00
C ALA A 169 4.34 10.29 6.49
N ASN A 170 3.62 9.48 5.70
CA ASN A 170 3.67 9.53 4.25
C ASN A 170 3.18 10.88 3.72
N LEU A 171 2.05 11.39 4.21
CA LEU A 171 1.51 12.70 3.84
C LEU A 171 2.53 13.81 4.12
N VAL A 172 3.02 13.88 5.35
CA VAL A 172 3.97 14.93 5.76
C VAL A 172 5.29 14.77 5.01
N GLY A 173 5.80 13.55 4.89
CA GLY A 173 7.04 13.23 4.18
C GLY A 173 6.96 13.60 2.69
N THR A 174 5.85 13.30 2.04
CA THR A 174 5.65 13.64 0.62
C THR A 174 5.52 15.15 0.42
N MET A 175 4.75 15.84 1.26
CA MET A 175 4.63 17.32 1.19
C MET A 175 5.96 18.01 1.46
N ALA A 176 6.66 17.59 2.50
CA ALA A 176 7.94 18.17 2.89
C ALA A 176 9.08 17.74 1.95
N GLY A 177 9.00 16.54 1.39
CA GLY A 177 10.08 15.93 0.62
C GLY A 177 10.52 16.76 -0.58
N GLY A 178 9.59 17.34 -1.32
CA GLY A 178 9.94 18.25 -2.43
C GLY A 178 10.68 19.50 -1.96
N ALA A 179 10.29 20.07 -0.83
CA ALA A 179 10.97 21.21 -0.22
C ALA A 179 12.35 20.81 0.34
N ILE A 180 12.43 19.69 1.04
CA ILE A 180 13.68 19.13 1.57
C ILE A 180 14.66 18.83 0.42
N PHE A 181 14.16 18.25 -0.70
CA PHE A 181 14.98 18.01 -1.89
C PHE A 181 15.58 19.30 -2.45
N SER A 182 14.78 20.36 -2.56
CA SER A 182 15.22 21.64 -3.08
C SER A 182 16.24 22.36 -2.17
N LEU A 183 16.16 22.12 -0.85
CA LEU A 183 17.04 22.77 0.14
C LEU A 183 18.31 21.96 0.43
N LEU A 184 18.20 20.65 0.57
CA LEU A 184 19.26 19.79 1.07
C LEU A 184 19.81 18.82 0.01
N GLY A 185 19.07 18.65 -1.10
CA GLY A 185 19.41 17.71 -2.15
C GLY A 185 19.22 16.23 -1.79
N ALA A 186 19.33 15.38 -2.80
CA ALA A 186 19.12 13.94 -2.66
C ALA A 186 20.07 13.24 -1.66
N PRO A 187 21.38 13.55 -1.61
CA PRO A 187 22.31 12.84 -0.73
C PRO A 187 21.87 12.85 0.72
N ILE A 188 21.45 14.02 1.23
CA ILE A 188 21.02 14.18 2.62
C ILE A 188 19.70 13.44 2.87
N MET A 189 18.78 13.44 1.90
CA MET A 189 17.52 12.70 2.03
C MET A 189 17.75 11.18 2.11
N PHE A 190 18.68 10.64 1.31
CA PHE A 190 19.08 9.24 1.43
C PHE A 190 19.67 8.95 2.81
N LEU A 191 20.57 9.80 3.31
CA LEU A 191 21.15 9.63 4.65
C LEU A 191 20.06 9.69 5.74
N LEU A 192 19.14 10.64 5.67
CA LEU A 192 18.02 10.76 6.61
C LEU A 192 17.16 9.48 6.62
N ASN A 193 16.82 8.95 5.45
CA ASN A 193 16.06 7.69 5.38
C ASN A 193 16.90 6.50 5.90
N GLY A 194 18.15 6.38 5.50
CA GLY A 194 19.01 5.31 5.99
C GLY A 194 19.17 5.35 7.52
N PHE A 195 19.35 6.53 8.11
CA PHE A 195 19.38 6.68 9.55
C PHE A 195 18.02 6.43 10.22
N SER A 196 16.92 6.75 9.58
CA SER A 196 15.58 6.43 10.10
C SER A 196 15.37 4.93 10.25
N TYR A 197 15.80 4.13 9.29
CA TYR A 197 15.79 2.66 9.38
C TYR A 197 16.73 2.14 10.48
N LEU A 198 17.96 2.67 10.57
CA LEU A 198 18.89 2.28 11.64
C LEU A 198 18.33 2.61 13.02
N PHE A 199 17.68 3.77 13.15
CA PHE A 199 16.98 4.17 14.38
C PHE A 199 15.83 3.20 14.71
N SER A 200 14.98 2.89 13.73
CA SER A 200 13.88 1.92 13.90
C SER A 200 14.43 0.56 14.36
N GLY A 201 15.39 0.01 13.63
CA GLY A 201 16.00 -1.28 13.96
C GLY A 201 16.68 -1.28 15.35
N PHE A 202 17.32 -0.18 15.73
CA PHE A 202 17.90 -0.03 17.08
C PHE A 202 16.81 -0.04 18.17
N MET A 203 15.71 0.67 17.97
CA MET A 203 14.57 0.66 18.91
C MET A 203 13.93 -0.73 19.02
N GLU A 204 13.86 -1.48 17.92
CA GLU A 204 13.30 -2.81 17.84
C GLU A 204 14.15 -3.87 18.59
N ILE A 205 15.45 -3.63 18.82
CA ILE A 205 16.30 -4.49 19.67
C ILE A 205 15.72 -4.59 21.10
N PHE A 206 15.19 -3.48 21.62
CA PHE A 206 14.61 -3.42 22.97
C PHE A 206 13.18 -3.97 23.05
N LEU A 207 12.60 -4.36 21.95
CA LEU A 207 11.24 -4.91 21.86
C LEU A 207 11.20 -6.28 22.54
N LYS A 208 10.28 -6.48 23.45
CA LYS A 208 10.02 -7.79 24.06
C LYS A 208 8.78 -8.39 23.38
N VAL A 209 9.00 -9.30 22.44
CA VAL A 209 7.93 -10.05 21.77
C VAL A 209 7.74 -11.37 22.53
N PRO A 210 6.55 -11.64 23.11
CA PRO A 210 6.28 -12.92 23.72
C PRO A 210 6.46 -14.06 22.71
N THR A 211 7.09 -15.15 23.14
CA THR A 211 7.22 -16.36 22.29
C THR A 211 5.90 -17.12 22.36
N VAL A 212 4.91 -16.69 21.60
CA VAL A 212 3.64 -17.43 21.50
C VAL A 212 3.85 -18.55 20.48
N VAL A 213 3.87 -19.78 20.98
CA VAL A 213 3.83 -20.96 20.11
C VAL A 213 2.40 -21.11 19.60
N HIS A 214 2.10 -20.46 18.48
CA HIS A 214 0.84 -20.71 17.80
C HIS A 214 0.85 -22.13 17.26
N LYS A 215 0.07 -23.05 17.85
CA LYS A 215 -0.30 -24.31 17.20
C LYS A 215 -1.16 -23.96 15.97
N LYS A 216 -0.53 -23.68 14.85
CA LYS A 216 -1.25 -23.56 13.57
C LYS A 216 -1.52 -24.95 13.03
N GLU A 217 -2.77 -25.22 12.71
CA GLU A 217 -3.12 -26.27 11.77
C GLU A 217 -2.26 -26.08 10.51
N LYS A 218 -1.77 -27.20 9.96
CA LYS A 218 -0.94 -27.20 8.74
C LYS A 218 -1.81 -26.77 7.56
N SER A 219 -2.05 -25.47 7.39
CA SER A 219 -2.63 -25.00 6.15
C SER A 219 -1.59 -25.14 5.03
N ASN A 220 -1.98 -25.80 3.97
CA ASN A 220 -1.15 -25.95 2.79
C ASN A 220 -1.34 -24.71 1.93
N PHE A 221 -0.34 -23.80 1.91
CA PHE A 221 -0.39 -22.58 1.11
C PHE A 221 -0.90 -22.79 -0.31
N LYS A 222 -0.48 -23.90 -0.94
CA LYS A 222 -0.91 -24.25 -2.31
C LYS A 222 -2.41 -24.53 -2.38
N GLU A 223 -2.97 -25.23 -1.40
CA GLU A 223 -4.40 -25.52 -1.32
C GLU A 223 -5.18 -24.24 -1.05
N ASP A 224 -4.75 -23.42 -0.09
CA ASP A 224 -5.37 -22.13 0.22
C ASP A 224 -5.37 -21.17 -0.98
N PHE A 225 -4.27 -21.13 -1.73
CA PHE A 225 -4.15 -20.34 -2.94
C PHE A 225 -5.10 -20.83 -4.04
N ILE A 226 -5.14 -22.15 -4.26
CA ILE A 226 -6.02 -22.77 -5.27
C ILE A 226 -7.49 -22.55 -4.91
N ASP A 227 -7.86 -22.70 -3.65
CA ASP A 227 -9.25 -22.51 -3.19
C ASP A 227 -9.70 -21.07 -3.37
N GLY A 228 -8.87 -20.10 -2.96
CA GLY A 228 -9.13 -18.68 -3.20
C GLY A 228 -9.27 -18.34 -4.69
N LEU A 229 -8.40 -18.93 -5.53
CA LEU A 229 -8.45 -18.76 -6.98
C LEU A 229 -9.72 -19.36 -7.59
N LYS A 230 -10.09 -20.59 -7.21
CA LYS A 230 -11.33 -21.24 -7.66
C LYS A 230 -12.56 -20.39 -7.30
N PHE A 231 -12.62 -19.90 -6.04
CA PHE A 231 -13.69 -19.03 -5.58
C PHE A 231 -13.77 -17.76 -6.43
N SER A 232 -12.63 -17.08 -6.62
CA SER A 232 -12.55 -15.82 -7.39
C SER A 232 -12.95 -16.00 -8.86
N ILE A 233 -12.57 -17.12 -9.48
CA ILE A 233 -12.92 -17.41 -10.88
C ILE A 233 -14.39 -17.80 -11.02
N LYS A 234 -14.91 -18.61 -10.09
CA LYS A 234 -16.30 -19.07 -10.11
C LYS A 234 -17.28 -17.90 -9.94
N PHE A 235 -16.93 -16.93 -9.09
CA PHE A 235 -17.76 -15.76 -8.85
C PHE A 235 -17.57 -14.71 -9.96
N LYS A 236 -18.45 -14.73 -10.97
CA LYS A 236 -18.35 -13.93 -12.19
C LYS A 236 -18.16 -12.42 -11.93
N GLY A 237 -18.90 -11.87 -10.96
CA GLY A 237 -18.79 -10.45 -10.61
C GLY A 237 -17.45 -10.08 -10.00
N LEU A 238 -16.97 -10.89 -9.06
CA LEU A 238 -15.67 -10.70 -8.42
C LEU A 238 -14.51 -10.86 -9.41
N ARG A 239 -14.57 -11.90 -10.25
CA ARG A 239 -13.58 -12.12 -11.33
C ARG A 239 -13.44 -10.90 -12.23
N ASN A 240 -14.56 -10.33 -12.70
CA ASN A 240 -14.55 -9.17 -13.57
C ASN A 240 -13.97 -7.93 -12.86
N ILE A 241 -14.29 -7.73 -11.58
CA ILE A 241 -13.69 -6.67 -10.76
C ILE A 241 -12.17 -6.85 -10.67
N ILE A 242 -11.68 -8.06 -10.37
CA ILE A 242 -10.23 -8.31 -10.24
C ILE A 242 -9.52 -8.04 -11.56
N ILE A 243 -10.01 -8.55 -12.68
CA ILE A 243 -9.38 -8.35 -13.99
C ILE A 243 -9.30 -6.86 -14.34
N LEU A 244 -10.42 -6.12 -14.20
CA LEU A 244 -10.42 -4.70 -14.50
C LEU A 244 -9.59 -3.90 -13.50
N ALA A 245 -9.58 -4.26 -12.21
CA ALA A 245 -8.72 -3.62 -11.22
C ALA A 245 -7.23 -3.80 -11.55
N CYS A 246 -6.80 -4.95 -12.07
CA CYS A 246 -5.43 -5.16 -12.55
C CYS A 246 -5.07 -4.20 -13.69
N LEU A 247 -5.95 -4.07 -14.68
CA LEU A 247 -5.73 -3.17 -15.82
C LEU A 247 -5.76 -1.70 -15.40
N ILE A 248 -6.71 -1.31 -14.55
CA ILE A 248 -6.81 0.03 -13.99
C ILE A 248 -5.53 0.39 -13.21
N ASN A 249 -5.05 -0.49 -12.32
CA ASN A 249 -3.81 -0.25 -11.58
C ASN A 249 -2.60 -0.17 -12.51
N PHE A 250 -2.51 -1.02 -13.54
CA PHE A 250 -1.44 -0.97 -14.52
C PHE A 250 -1.38 0.39 -15.23
N PHE A 251 -2.48 0.82 -15.86
CA PHE A 251 -2.50 2.10 -16.59
C PHE A 251 -2.39 3.31 -15.66
N ALA A 252 -2.99 3.26 -14.46
CA ALA A 252 -2.79 4.30 -13.47
C ALA A 252 -1.31 4.44 -13.10
N GLN A 253 -0.60 3.33 -12.92
CA GLN A 253 0.82 3.35 -12.57
C GLN A 253 1.71 3.87 -13.71
N VAL A 254 1.34 3.58 -14.97
CA VAL A 254 1.97 4.20 -16.16
C VAL A 254 1.89 5.72 -16.10
N GLY A 255 0.75 6.27 -15.68
CA GLY A 255 0.57 7.73 -15.56
C GLY A 255 1.24 8.32 -14.32
N PHE A 256 1.06 7.70 -13.16
CA PHE A 256 1.59 8.22 -11.90
C PHE A 256 3.11 8.31 -11.88
N ILE A 257 3.84 7.33 -12.45
CA ILE A 257 5.31 7.34 -12.49
C ILE A 257 5.86 8.55 -13.25
N LEU A 258 5.11 9.05 -14.21
CA LEU A 258 5.52 10.17 -15.05
C LEU A 258 5.21 11.55 -14.48
N LEU A 259 4.51 11.62 -13.33
CA LEU A 259 4.28 12.92 -12.69
C LEU A 259 5.59 13.59 -12.26
N MET A 260 6.58 12.84 -11.77
CA MET A 260 7.89 13.40 -11.44
C MET A 260 8.62 13.98 -12.68
N PRO A 261 8.80 13.22 -13.80
CA PRO A 261 9.34 13.77 -15.03
C PRO A 261 8.55 14.99 -15.56
N TYR A 262 7.23 14.94 -15.48
CA TYR A 262 6.38 16.06 -15.89
C TYR A 262 6.65 17.32 -15.07
N PHE A 263 6.71 17.22 -13.74
CA PHE A 263 7.05 18.36 -12.88
C PHE A 263 8.49 18.86 -13.08
N ASN A 264 9.41 17.97 -13.41
CA ASN A 264 10.82 18.32 -13.65
C ASN A 264 11.03 19.00 -14.99
N SER A 265 10.24 18.69 -16.01
CA SER A 265 10.41 19.19 -17.38
C SER A 265 9.51 20.36 -17.74
N THR A 266 8.45 20.63 -16.96
CA THR A 266 7.48 21.70 -17.25
C THR A 266 7.96 23.03 -16.63
N PRO A 267 8.10 24.10 -17.44
CA PRO A 267 8.48 25.41 -16.93
C PRO A 267 7.57 25.89 -15.79
N GLY A 268 8.18 26.39 -14.73
CA GLY A 268 7.45 26.87 -13.56
C GLY A 268 6.97 25.78 -12.58
N LEU A 269 7.20 24.50 -12.88
CA LEU A 269 7.03 23.38 -11.94
C LEU A 269 8.40 22.87 -11.48
N ASP A 270 8.44 22.27 -10.29
CA ASP A 270 9.67 21.76 -9.66
C ASP A 270 9.35 20.64 -8.65
N ALA A 271 10.39 20.09 -8.00
CA ALA A 271 10.24 19.06 -6.97
C ALA A 271 9.41 19.52 -5.77
N LYS A 272 9.50 20.80 -5.38
CA LYS A 272 8.73 21.37 -4.27
C LYS A 272 7.23 21.36 -4.60
N LYS A 273 6.88 21.79 -5.81
CA LYS A 273 5.50 21.81 -6.29
C LYS A 273 4.96 20.39 -6.50
N TYR A 274 5.80 19.44 -6.91
CA TYR A 274 5.45 18.01 -6.95
C TYR A 274 5.06 17.50 -5.57
N GLY A 275 5.91 17.71 -4.56
CA GLY A 275 5.61 17.28 -3.18
C GLY A 275 4.30 17.89 -2.65
N LEU A 276 4.07 19.20 -2.90
CA LEU A 276 2.82 19.86 -2.56
C LEU A 276 1.62 19.20 -3.26
N ALA A 277 1.69 18.98 -4.55
CA ALA A 277 0.61 18.40 -5.35
C ALA A 277 0.27 16.97 -4.88
N MET A 278 1.27 16.12 -4.60
CA MET A 278 1.09 14.78 -4.07
C MET A 278 0.52 14.78 -2.65
N GLY A 279 0.97 15.69 -1.80
CA GLY A 279 0.40 15.87 -0.47
C GLY A 279 -1.07 16.29 -0.52
N ILE A 280 -1.43 17.21 -1.42
CA ILE A 280 -2.83 17.62 -1.64
C ILE A 280 -3.67 16.47 -2.18
N PHE A 281 -3.13 15.63 -3.07
CA PHE A 281 -3.78 14.38 -3.50
C PHE A 281 -4.08 13.46 -2.29
N THR A 282 -3.11 13.27 -1.39
CA THR A 282 -3.28 12.45 -0.18
C THR A 282 -4.29 13.06 0.79
N LEU A 283 -4.30 14.40 0.95
CA LEU A 283 -5.35 15.10 1.72
C LEU A 283 -6.73 14.87 1.11
N GLY A 284 -6.82 14.88 -0.22
CA GLY A 284 -8.04 14.49 -0.94
C GLY A 284 -8.48 13.07 -0.55
N MET A 285 -7.56 12.09 -0.57
CA MET A 285 -7.88 10.71 -0.18
C MET A 285 -8.43 10.62 1.25
N ILE A 286 -7.81 11.31 2.20
CA ILE A 286 -8.27 11.36 3.59
C ILE A 286 -9.68 11.98 3.67
N SER A 287 -9.93 13.08 2.97
CA SER A 287 -11.24 13.73 2.93
C SER A 287 -12.33 12.82 2.34
N GLY A 288 -12.03 12.06 1.30
CA GLY A 288 -12.93 11.07 0.72
C GLY A 288 -13.30 9.94 1.68
N MET A 289 -12.32 9.42 2.41
CA MET A 289 -12.55 8.41 3.46
C MET A 289 -13.41 8.96 4.61
N LEU A 290 -13.11 10.18 5.07
CA LEU A 290 -13.90 10.86 6.10
C LEU A 290 -15.35 11.09 5.64
N THR A 291 -15.54 11.51 4.40
CA THR A 291 -16.88 11.71 3.83
C THR A 291 -17.71 10.41 3.89
N LEU A 292 -17.12 9.28 3.52
CA LEU A 292 -17.79 7.97 3.59
C LEU A 292 -18.04 7.47 5.02
N SER A 293 -17.25 7.92 6.00
CA SER A 293 -17.52 7.57 7.40
C SER A 293 -18.76 8.26 7.96
N ILE A 294 -19.13 9.41 7.39
CA ILE A 294 -20.29 10.22 7.81
C ILE A 294 -21.52 9.91 6.94
N ILE A 295 -21.34 9.79 5.63
CA ILE A 295 -22.44 9.62 4.66
C ILE A 295 -22.72 8.14 4.42
N LYS A 296 -23.92 7.69 4.80
CA LYS A 296 -24.38 6.32 4.50
C LYS A 296 -24.98 6.27 3.08
N ILE A 297 -24.36 5.49 2.20
CA ILE A 297 -24.84 5.30 0.82
C ILE A 297 -25.82 4.12 0.81
N ALA A 298 -27.04 4.36 0.35
CA ALA A 298 -28.04 3.30 0.18
C ALA A 298 -27.53 2.24 -0.82
N PRO A 299 -27.75 0.92 -0.58
CA PRO A 299 -27.24 -0.16 -1.43
C PRO A 299 -27.52 0.05 -2.93
N LYS A 300 -28.75 0.47 -3.28
CA LYS A 300 -29.15 0.73 -4.67
C LYS A 300 -28.34 1.81 -5.39
N ASN A 301 -27.70 2.72 -4.65
CA ASN A 301 -26.94 3.84 -5.19
C ASN A 301 -25.40 3.58 -5.17
N LYS A 302 -24.92 2.51 -4.52
CA LYS A 302 -23.50 2.22 -4.40
C LYS A 302 -22.79 2.13 -5.76
N PHE A 303 -23.41 1.46 -6.72
CA PHE A 303 -22.84 1.32 -8.06
C PHE A 303 -22.76 2.66 -8.80
N PHE A 304 -23.79 3.50 -8.67
CA PHE A 304 -23.79 4.83 -9.29
C PHE A 304 -22.66 5.71 -8.70
N VAL A 305 -22.53 5.73 -7.36
CA VAL A 305 -21.47 6.49 -6.68
C VAL A 305 -20.09 5.94 -7.05
N PHE A 306 -19.93 4.62 -7.09
CA PHE A 306 -18.69 3.95 -7.51
C PHE A 306 -18.30 4.38 -8.94
N LEU A 307 -19.20 4.28 -9.88
CA LEU A 307 -18.94 4.57 -11.29
C LEU A 307 -18.66 6.05 -11.51
N SER A 308 -19.49 6.94 -10.96
CA SER A 308 -19.32 8.39 -11.09
C SER A 308 -18.01 8.87 -10.42
N SER A 309 -17.70 8.37 -9.24
CA SER A 309 -16.43 8.68 -8.55
C SER A 309 -15.23 8.27 -9.40
N GLY A 310 -15.25 7.07 -9.98
CA GLY A 310 -14.17 6.61 -10.83
C GLY A 310 -14.02 7.43 -12.11
N ILE A 311 -15.11 7.71 -12.81
CA ILE A 311 -15.10 8.51 -14.04
C ILE A 311 -14.58 9.92 -13.78
N ILE A 312 -15.11 10.61 -12.77
CA ILE A 312 -14.70 11.98 -12.45
C ILE A 312 -13.24 12.00 -11.98
N SER A 313 -12.83 11.06 -11.11
CA SER A 313 -11.45 10.96 -10.63
C SER A 313 -10.46 10.85 -11.79
N MET A 314 -10.68 9.93 -12.73
CA MET A 314 -9.76 9.73 -13.86
C MET A 314 -9.82 10.88 -14.87
N ALA A 315 -10.98 11.49 -15.08
CA ALA A 315 -11.09 12.69 -15.92
C ALA A 315 -10.29 13.87 -15.32
N MET A 316 -10.38 14.08 -14.00
CA MET A 316 -9.59 15.13 -13.32
C MET A 316 -8.09 14.84 -13.39
N ALA A 317 -7.67 13.58 -13.18
CA ALA A 317 -6.27 13.17 -13.33
C ALA A 317 -5.73 13.37 -14.75
N MET A 318 -6.56 13.11 -15.77
CA MET A 318 -6.21 13.33 -17.17
C MET A 318 -6.06 14.83 -17.52
N ILE A 319 -6.93 15.69 -16.95
CA ILE A 319 -6.93 17.13 -17.24
C ILE A 319 -5.80 17.85 -16.48
N ALA A 320 -5.40 17.37 -15.30
CA ALA A 320 -4.42 18.03 -14.45
C ALA A 320 -3.12 18.45 -15.17
N PRO A 321 -2.44 17.58 -15.92
CA PRO A 321 -1.19 17.97 -16.63
C PRO A 321 -1.44 18.92 -17.83
N ILE A 322 -2.67 19.08 -18.29
CA ILE A 322 -2.99 19.97 -19.40
C ILE A 322 -2.97 21.44 -18.95
N THR A 323 -3.34 21.67 -17.69
CA THR A 323 -3.48 23.04 -17.17
C THR A 323 -2.17 23.78 -16.95
N GLU A 324 -1.06 23.06 -16.72
CA GLU A 324 0.30 23.60 -16.44
C GLU A 324 0.33 24.64 -15.29
N ASN A 325 -0.77 24.81 -14.58
CA ASN A 325 -0.93 25.73 -13.48
C ASN A 325 -0.98 24.96 -12.16
N ILE A 326 -0.05 25.25 -11.23
CA ILE A 326 0.06 24.52 -9.96
C ILE A 326 -1.23 24.55 -9.14
N TYR A 327 -1.95 25.65 -9.09
CA TYR A 327 -3.19 25.76 -8.33
C TYR A 327 -4.29 24.87 -8.92
N ALA A 328 -4.43 24.90 -10.25
CA ALA A 328 -5.37 24.02 -10.96
C ALA A 328 -4.99 22.55 -10.78
N ILE A 329 -3.71 22.19 -10.93
CA ILE A 329 -3.21 20.83 -10.68
C ILE A 329 -3.56 20.38 -9.27
N CYS A 330 -3.31 21.22 -8.24
CA CYS A 330 -3.61 20.89 -6.86
C CYS A 330 -5.13 20.63 -6.63
N ILE A 331 -5.99 21.48 -7.16
CA ILE A 331 -7.46 21.31 -7.05
C ILE A 331 -7.89 20.00 -7.73
N LEU A 332 -7.43 19.75 -8.96
CA LEU A 332 -7.78 18.58 -9.72
C LEU A 332 -7.26 17.29 -9.04
N LEU A 333 -6.04 17.30 -8.49
CA LEU A 333 -5.49 16.17 -7.75
C LEU A 333 -6.18 15.95 -6.41
N PHE A 334 -6.61 17.01 -5.71
CA PHE A 334 -7.44 16.87 -4.51
C PHE A 334 -8.74 16.11 -4.82
N ILE A 335 -9.46 16.54 -5.86
CA ILE A 335 -10.70 15.88 -6.30
C ILE A 335 -10.41 14.43 -6.72
N THR A 336 -9.33 14.21 -7.48
CA THR A 336 -8.87 12.88 -7.88
C THR A 336 -8.65 11.98 -6.67
N GLY A 337 -7.92 12.45 -5.66
CA GLY A 337 -7.65 11.72 -4.44
C GLY A 337 -8.92 11.38 -3.65
N ALA A 338 -9.81 12.37 -3.45
CA ALA A 338 -11.05 12.19 -2.71
C ALA A 338 -11.95 11.12 -3.35
N LEU A 339 -12.16 11.22 -4.66
CA LEU A 339 -13.02 10.29 -5.39
C LEU A 339 -12.37 8.90 -5.58
N ASN A 340 -11.04 8.83 -5.71
CA ASN A 340 -10.30 7.57 -5.72
C ASN A 340 -10.47 6.82 -4.39
N ALA A 341 -10.40 7.51 -3.27
CA ALA A 341 -10.65 6.92 -1.94
C ALA A 341 -12.08 6.38 -1.82
N VAL A 342 -13.08 7.11 -2.31
CA VAL A 342 -14.48 6.65 -2.34
C VAL A 342 -14.60 5.35 -3.15
N LEU A 343 -14.04 5.30 -4.35
CA LEU A 343 -14.02 4.13 -5.22
C LEU A 343 -13.41 2.91 -4.53
N ASN A 344 -12.19 3.06 -3.97
CA ASN A 344 -11.46 1.98 -3.32
C ASN A 344 -12.17 1.49 -2.05
N THR A 345 -12.74 2.40 -1.26
CA THR A 345 -13.49 2.03 -0.04
C THR A 345 -14.75 1.23 -0.37
N LEU A 346 -15.50 1.62 -1.40
CA LEU A 346 -16.68 0.88 -1.85
C LEU A 346 -16.31 -0.51 -2.35
N LEU A 347 -15.23 -0.65 -3.13
CA LEU A 347 -14.75 -1.96 -3.60
C LEU A 347 -14.34 -2.86 -2.43
N ASN A 348 -13.53 -2.36 -1.50
CA ASN A 348 -13.05 -3.12 -0.36
C ASN A 348 -14.21 -3.55 0.57
N THR A 349 -15.14 -2.64 0.86
CA THR A 349 -16.31 -2.94 1.70
C THR A 349 -17.20 -3.99 1.02
N THR A 350 -17.44 -3.85 -0.28
CA THR A 350 -18.23 -4.84 -1.03
C THR A 350 -17.55 -6.21 -1.02
N ALA A 351 -16.25 -6.28 -1.27
CA ALA A 351 -15.49 -7.52 -1.20
C ALA A 351 -15.59 -8.18 0.19
N GLN A 352 -15.52 -7.40 1.27
CA GLN A 352 -15.71 -7.91 2.64
C GLN A 352 -17.10 -8.48 2.90
N LEU A 353 -18.13 -7.95 2.26
CA LEU A 353 -19.51 -8.42 2.43
C LEU A 353 -19.80 -9.71 1.66
N ILE A 354 -19.22 -9.86 0.46
CA ILE A 354 -19.51 -11.01 -0.44
C ILE A 354 -18.58 -12.21 -0.21
N ILE A 355 -17.40 -12.01 0.39
CA ILE A 355 -16.46 -13.10 0.62
C ILE A 355 -16.75 -13.74 1.98
N PRO A 356 -17.02 -15.07 2.05
CA PRO A 356 -17.23 -15.81 3.30
C PRO A 356 -16.05 -15.65 4.25
N GLN A 357 -16.32 -15.68 5.56
CA GLN A 357 -15.29 -15.39 6.59
C GLN A 357 -14.08 -16.32 6.52
N ASP A 358 -14.31 -17.61 6.26
CA ASP A 358 -13.28 -18.65 6.11
C ASP A 358 -12.41 -18.46 4.85
N MET A 359 -12.93 -17.80 3.81
CA MET A 359 -12.23 -17.53 2.55
C MET A 359 -11.61 -16.13 2.47
N ARG A 360 -11.97 -15.19 3.39
CA ARG A 360 -11.52 -13.79 3.30
C ARG A 360 -10.01 -13.64 3.19
N GLY A 361 -9.25 -14.30 4.06
CA GLY A 361 -7.79 -14.22 4.03
C GLY A 361 -7.20 -14.67 2.70
N LYS A 362 -7.67 -15.81 2.18
CA LYS A 362 -7.22 -16.42 0.93
C LYS A 362 -7.53 -15.51 -0.28
N VAL A 363 -8.76 -15.02 -0.37
CA VAL A 363 -9.22 -14.21 -1.51
C VAL A 363 -8.63 -12.79 -1.48
N PHE A 364 -8.54 -12.14 -0.29
CA PHE A 364 -7.89 -10.82 -0.20
C PHE A 364 -6.40 -10.86 -0.51
N ALA A 365 -5.68 -11.90 -0.09
CA ALA A 365 -4.29 -12.10 -0.47
C ALA A 365 -4.13 -12.22 -2.00
N LEU A 366 -5.02 -12.96 -2.66
CA LEU A 366 -5.04 -13.07 -4.12
C LEU A 366 -5.35 -11.72 -4.79
N ILE A 367 -6.41 -11.03 -4.36
CA ILE A 367 -6.77 -9.71 -4.91
C ILE A 367 -5.57 -8.77 -4.78
N GLY A 368 -4.95 -8.68 -3.59
CA GLY A 368 -3.78 -7.84 -3.36
C GLY A 368 -2.60 -8.19 -4.28
N THR A 369 -2.31 -9.48 -4.43
CA THR A 369 -1.23 -9.95 -5.31
C THR A 369 -1.50 -9.62 -6.77
N PHE A 370 -2.68 -9.95 -7.30
CA PHE A 370 -2.99 -9.72 -8.71
C PHE A 370 -3.10 -8.23 -9.05
N THR A 371 -3.75 -7.43 -8.21
CA THR A 371 -3.90 -5.99 -8.48
C THR A 371 -2.57 -5.23 -8.41
N GLN A 372 -1.61 -5.72 -7.61
CA GLN A 372 -0.28 -5.10 -7.47
C GLN A 372 0.75 -5.68 -8.46
N ALA A 373 0.55 -6.90 -8.96
CA ALA A 373 1.54 -7.60 -9.78
C ALA A 373 1.93 -6.85 -11.06
N LEU A 374 0.98 -6.14 -11.67
CA LEU A 374 1.22 -5.38 -12.90
C LEU A 374 1.79 -3.97 -12.65
N SER A 375 1.79 -3.48 -11.41
CA SER A 375 2.26 -2.12 -11.10
C SER A 375 3.73 -1.89 -11.46
N PRO A 376 4.70 -2.77 -11.14
CA PRO A 376 6.08 -2.59 -11.55
C PRO A 376 6.25 -2.56 -13.07
N ILE A 377 5.48 -3.39 -13.78
CA ILE A 377 5.50 -3.41 -15.25
C ILE A 377 4.97 -2.07 -15.80
N GLY A 378 3.91 -1.54 -15.18
CA GLY A 378 3.38 -0.21 -15.49
C GLY A 378 4.41 0.90 -15.29
N MET A 379 5.22 0.84 -14.22
CA MET A 379 6.31 1.81 -13.96
C MET A 379 7.37 1.78 -15.06
N VAL A 380 7.83 0.60 -15.47
CA VAL A 380 8.83 0.43 -16.52
C VAL A 380 8.29 0.93 -17.87
N ILE A 381 7.09 0.47 -18.25
CA ILE A 381 6.45 0.86 -19.51
C ILE A 381 6.14 2.36 -19.51
N GLY A 382 5.65 2.90 -18.39
CA GLY A 382 5.41 4.33 -18.26
C GLY A 382 6.66 5.15 -18.45
N GLY A 383 7.76 4.76 -17.79
CA GLY A 383 9.06 5.40 -17.95
C GLY A 383 9.58 5.37 -19.39
N LEU A 384 9.48 4.21 -20.07
CA LEU A 384 9.88 4.04 -21.48
C LEU A 384 9.01 4.89 -22.42
N LEU A 385 7.69 4.81 -22.30
CA LEU A 385 6.78 5.61 -23.12
C LEU A 385 6.97 7.11 -22.88
N GLY A 386 7.21 7.51 -21.62
CA GLY A 386 7.49 8.91 -21.29
C GLY A 386 8.76 9.44 -21.93
N ALA A 387 9.79 8.60 -22.08
CA ALA A 387 11.03 8.97 -22.78
C ALA A 387 10.83 9.16 -24.29
N ILE A 388 9.89 8.43 -24.91
CA ILE A 388 9.64 8.45 -26.37
C ILE A 388 8.60 9.50 -26.74
N LEU A 389 7.46 9.51 -26.02
CA LEU A 389 6.28 10.32 -26.39
C LEU A 389 6.15 11.61 -25.56
N GLY A 390 6.96 11.76 -24.50
CA GLY A 390 6.84 12.84 -23.54
C GLY A 390 5.90 12.52 -22.39
N ALA A 391 6.25 13.02 -21.19
CA ALA A 391 5.54 12.70 -19.95
C ALA A 391 4.05 13.12 -19.97
N LYS A 392 3.76 14.34 -20.44
CA LYS A 392 2.39 14.90 -20.51
C LYS A 392 1.45 14.02 -21.33
N GLN A 393 1.86 13.64 -22.54
CA GLN A 393 1.06 12.84 -23.48
C GLN A 393 0.73 11.46 -22.90
N VAL A 394 1.74 10.82 -22.30
CA VAL A 394 1.58 9.48 -21.71
C VAL A 394 0.71 9.52 -20.45
N ILE A 395 0.83 10.56 -19.61
CA ILE A 395 -0.07 10.75 -18.45
C ILE A 395 -1.51 10.86 -18.93
N CYS A 396 -1.79 11.75 -19.88
CA CYS A 396 -3.15 11.91 -20.43
C CYS A 396 -3.68 10.61 -21.04
N GLY A 397 -2.88 9.93 -21.86
CA GLY A 397 -3.25 8.67 -22.52
C GLY A 397 -3.50 7.54 -21.53
N SER A 398 -2.68 7.40 -20.48
CA SER A 398 -2.83 6.37 -19.49
C SER A 398 -4.09 6.57 -18.61
N PHE A 399 -4.38 7.80 -18.20
CA PHE A 399 -5.62 8.08 -17.46
C PHE A 399 -6.86 8.01 -18.38
N ALA A 400 -6.76 8.34 -19.66
CA ALA A 400 -7.81 8.09 -20.64
C ALA A 400 -8.10 6.58 -20.78
N ALA A 401 -7.07 5.74 -20.89
CA ALA A 401 -7.23 4.29 -20.91
C ALA A 401 -7.86 3.77 -19.60
N THR A 402 -7.41 4.25 -18.45
CA THR A 402 -8.01 3.92 -17.14
C THR A 402 -9.49 4.32 -17.09
N LEU A 403 -9.83 5.49 -17.60
CA LEU A 403 -11.22 5.98 -17.70
C LEU A 403 -12.09 5.04 -18.53
N LEU A 404 -11.60 4.57 -19.68
CA LEU A 404 -12.32 3.61 -20.54
C LEU A 404 -12.57 2.28 -19.81
N PHE A 405 -11.59 1.77 -19.04
CA PHE A 405 -11.80 0.56 -18.23
C PHE A 405 -12.82 0.79 -17.10
N ILE A 406 -12.84 1.96 -16.47
CA ILE A 406 -13.88 2.29 -15.48
C ILE A 406 -15.26 2.39 -16.13
N ILE A 407 -15.37 3.02 -17.30
CA ILE A 407 -16.63 3.08 -18.04
C ILE A 407 -17.11 1.69 -18.43
N SER A 408 -16.23 0.75 -18.74
CA SER A 408 -16.60 -0.62 -19.07
C SER A 408 -17.38 -1.34 -17.95
N PHE A 409 -17.20 -0.95 -16.68
CA PHE A 409 -18.01 -1.45 -15.57
C PHE A 409 -19.51 -1.15 -15.75
N ALA A 410 -19.86 -0.03 -16.40
CA ALA A 410 -21.25 0.34 -16.66
C ALA A 410 -22.02 -0.72 -17.47
N PHE A 411 -21.32 -1.45 -18.33
CA PHE A 411 -21.88 -2.49 -19.19
C PHE A 411 -21.91 -3.87 -18.53
N MET A 412 -21.34 -4.03 -17.34
CA MET A 412 -21.24 -5.31 -16.65
C MET A 412 -22.33 -5.49 -15.58
N LYS A 413 -23.46 -6.12 -15.97
CA LYS A 413 -24.57 -6.40 -15.03
C LYS A 413 -24.12 -7.18 -13.79
N SER A 414 -23.13 -8.10 -13.90
CA SER A 414 -22.59 -8.88 -12.78
C SER A 414 -21.91 -7.98 -11.76
N VAL A 415 -21.12 -6.99 -12.19
CA VAL A 415 -20.46 -6.03 -11.30
C VAL A 415 -21.47 -5.13 -10.60
N LYS A 416 -22.49 -4.67 -11.32
CA LYS A 416 -23.57 -3.86 -10.73
C LYS A 416 -24.33 -4.62 -9.64
N LYS A 417 -24.60 -5.91 -9.84
CA LYS A 417 -25.24 -6.75 -8.82
C LYS A 417 -24.37 -6.87 -7.58
N VAL A 418 -23.07 -7.10 -7.77
CA VAL A 418 -22.09 -7.25 -6.69
C VAL A 418 -21.94 -5.96 -5.87
N ILE A 419 -21.75 -4.81 -6.51
CA ILE A 419 -21.52 -3.54 -5.81
C ILE A 419 -22.80 -3.06 -5.08
N ASN A 420 -23.97 -3.34 -5.62
CA ASN A 420 -25.26 -3.00 -5.02
C ASN A 420 -25.76 -4.07 -4.02
N TYR A 421 -24.96 -5.08 -3.72
CA TYR A 421 -25.34 -6.16 -2.82
C TYR A 421 -25.80 -5.63 -1.46
N ASP A 422 -26.96 -6.12 -1.01
CA ASP A 422 -27.59 -5.82 0.26
C ASP A 422 -27.75 -7.12 1.06
N PRO A 423 -26.93 -7.36 2.08
CA PRO A 423 -26.96 -8.61 2.84
C PRO A 423 -28.26 -8.81 3.64
N GLU A 424 -29.06 -7.73 3.86
CA GLU A 424 -30.35 -7.82 4.54
C GLU A 424 -31.47 -8.32 3.62
N LYS A 425 -31.29 -8.27 2.29
CA LYS A 425 -32.33 -8.55 1.30
C LYS A 425 -32.01 -9.68 0.31
N GLN A 426 -30.74 -10.08 0.21
CA GLN A 426 -30.27 -10.98 -0.85
C GLN A 426 -29.31 -12.03 -0.29
N ALA A 427 -29.44 -13.27 -0.75
CA ALA A 427 -28.43 -14.29 -0.50
C ALA A 427 -27.21 -14.09 -1.43
N ILE A 428 -26.02 -14.57 -1.02
CA ILE A 428 -24.81 -14.49 -1.85
C ILE A 428 -24.98 -15.29 -3.15
N ASP A 429 -25.71 -16.38 -3.10
CA ASP A 429 -25.98 -17.23 -4.27
C ASP A 429 -26.77 -16.52 -5.38
N ASP A 430 -27.56 -15.49 -5.04
CA ASP A 430 -28.33 -14.71 -6.02
C ASP A 430 -27.45 -13.80 -6.89
N ILE A 431 -26.20 -13.57 -6.48
CA ILE A 431 -25.24 -12.68 -7.14
C ILE A 431 -24.02 -13.41 -7.70
N MET A 432 -23.83 -14.70 -7.39
CA MET A 432 -22.77 -15.54 -7.94
C MET A 432 -23.07 -15.92 -9.40
#